data_0d71471c7c1a11d1e1ac944b1c27c8b4
#
_entry.id   0d71471c7c1a11d1e1ac944b1c27c8b4
#
_cell.length_a   1.000
_cell.length_b   1.000
_cell.length_c   1.000
_cell.angle_alpha   90.00
_cell.angle_beta   90.00
_cell.angle_gamma   90.00
#
_symmetry.space_group_name_H-M   'P 1'
#
loop_
_entity.id
_entity.type
_entity.pdbx_description
1 polymer ?
#
loop_
_entity_poly.entity_id
_entity_poly.type
_entity_poly.pdbx_seq_one_letter_code
_entity_poly.pdbx_strand_id
1 'polypeptide(L)'
;MKDGDFVTIDYVARVKDTGEIFDLTDEALAKKESMYREDVNYGPVTFIVGANFVIRGLDEALHSMEVGEKKSIEISPDKAFGPRHDELVKLVPESQFKQQDMKPSPGAFVNVNNIRGRIVSVSGGRVKVDFNHPLAGKTLQYELEVKGVITDRDGKLNAVLDYFTGKSGKVKVGKVSDNEVEIETGVDVQRRLKELIATTISKWIGVKTVKFVDVFRHEELRQGEQKQEDGQAAESKAGGKAVKS
;
A
#
# COMPACT_ATOMS: atom_id res chain seq x y z
N MET A 1 8.97 -1.31 -22.90
CA MET A 1 9.80 -1.85 -21.80
C MET A 1 9.70 -3.36 -21.75
N LYS A 2 10.58 -4.08 -21.08
CA LYS A 2 10.62 -5.55 -21.01
C LYS A 2 10.53 -6.03 -19.57
N ASP A 3 10.21 -7.30 -19.39
CA ASP A 3 10.21 -7.93 -18.06
C ASP A 3 11.54 -7.73 -17.35
N GLY A 4 11.48 -7.33 -16.08
CA GLY A 4 12.63 -7.03 -15.24
C GLY A 4 13.14 -5.60 -15.32
N ASP A 5 12.56 -4.74 -16.16
CA ASP A 5 12.88 -3.31 -16.15
C ASP A 5 12.26 -2.67 -14.88
N PHE A 6 13.07 -1.85 -14.19
CA PHE A 6 12.64 -1.07 -13.04
C PHE A 6 12.19 0.30 -13.51
N VAL A 7 10.90 0.48 -13.64
CA VAL A 7 10.29 1.65 -14.27
C VAL A 7 9.71 2.57 -13.22
N THR A 8 10.11 3.85 -13.26
CA THR A 8 9.57 4.89 -12.39
C THR A 8 8.47 5.64 -13.11
N ILE A 9 7.29 5.71 -12.51
CA ILE A 9 6.12 6.36 -13.11
C ILE A 9 5.46 7.34 -12.14
N ASP A 10 4.84 8.36 -12.72
CA ASP A 10 3.78 9.13 -12.08
C ASP A 10 2.43 8.71 -12.65
N TYR A 11 1.39 8.74 -11.84
CA TYR A 11 0.04 8.43 -12.30
C TYR A 11 -1.06 9.08 -11.47
N VAL A 12 -2.22 9.19 -12.12
CA VAL A 12 -3.51 9.46 -11.47
C VAL A 12 -4.47 8.35 -11.91
N ALA A 13 -5.08 7.67 -10.95
CA ALA A 13 -5.98 6.56 -11.17
C ALA A 13 -7.42 6.92 -10.76
N ARG A 14 -8.36 6.76 -11.70
CA ARG A 14 -9.77 7.08 -11.52
C ARG A 14 -10.66 5.90 -11.83
N VAL A 15 -11.83 5.88 -11.23
CA VAL A 15 -12.95 5.06 -11.70
C VAL A 15 -13.54 5.75 -12.94
N LYS A 16 -13.54 5.07 -14.10
CA LYS A 16 -13.94 5.68 -15.38
C LYS A 16 -15.33 6.32 -15.33
N ASP A 17 -16.31 5.60 -14.80
CA ASP A 17 -17.73 6.00 -14.86
C ASP A 17 -18.05 7.18 -13.94
N THR A 18 -17.34 7.31 -12.80
CA THR A 18 -17.61 8.36 -11.81
C THR A 18 -16.59 9.49 -11.82
N GLY A 19 -15.42 9.27 -12.43
CA GLY A 19 -14.27 10.19 -12.35
C GLY A 19 -13.61 10.23 -10.97
N GLU A 20 -14.09 9.45 -9.99
CA GLU A 20 -13.56 9.39 -8.63
C GLU A 20 -12.11 8.93 -8.64
N ILE A 21 -11.20 9.75 -8.10
CA ILE A 21 -9.81 9.38 -7.90
C ILE A 21 -9.74 8.36 -6.74
N PHE A 22 -9.06 7.24 -6.93
CA PHE A 22 -8.85 6.26 -5.88
C PHE A 22 -7.36 6.08 -5.54
N ASP A 23 -6.45 6.50 -6.43
CA ASP A 23 -5.01 6.44 -6.20
C ASP A 23 -4.26 7.46 -7.06
N LEU A 24 -3.15 8.02 -6.56
CA LEU A 24 -2.34 8.99 -7.29
C LEU A 24 -0.96 9.20 -6.64
N THR A 25 0.00 9.66 -7.43
CA THR A 25 1.35 10.01 -6.98
C THR A 25 1.55 11.53 -6.79
N ASP A 26 0.69 12.37 -7.33
CA ASP A 26 0.80 13.83 -7.27
C ASP A 26 0.27 14.38 -5.93
N GLU A 27 1.18 14.89 -5.08
CA GLU A 27 0.85 15.47 -3.79
C GLU A 27 -0.01 16.74 -3.90
N ALA A 28 0.26 17.59 -4.89
CA ALA A 28 -0.48 18.84 -5.07
C ALA A 28 -1.94 18.53 -5.46
N LEU A 29 -2.14 17.55 -6.34
CA LEU A 29 -3.47 17.07 -6.70
C LEU A 29 -4.17 16.39 -5.51
N ALA A 30 -3.44 15.59 -4.72
CA ALA A 30 -4.00 14.97 -3.50
C ALA A 30 -4.53 16.02 -2.52
N LYS A 31 -3.80 17.11 -2.31
CA LYS A 31 -4.23 18.25 -1.48
C LYS A 31 -5.45 18.96 -2.05
N LYS A 32 -5.45 19.21 -3.35
CA LYS A 32 -6.56 19.86 -4.05
C LYS A 32 -7.86 19.06 -3.95
N GLU A 33 -7.77 17.74 -4.10
CA GLU A 33 -8.93 16.84 -4.08
C GLU A 33 -9.30 16.38 -2.64
N SER A 34 -8.67 16.96 -1.61
CA SER A 34 -8.88 16.61 -0.20
C SER A 34 -8.60 15.12 0.12
N MET A 35 -7.70 14.50 -0.60
CA MET A 35 -7.27 13.11 -0.45
C MET A 35 -5.88 12.98 0.19
N TYR A 36 -5.24 14.12 0.52
CA TYR A 36 -3.91 14.13 1.12
C TYR A 36 -3.86 13.41 2.46
N ARG A 37 -2.84 12.59 2.63
CA ARG A 37 -2.57 11.85 3.86
C ARG A 37 -1.09 12.00 4.23
N GLU A 38 -0.82 12.30 5.49
CA GLU A 38 0.55 12.48 6.01
C GLU A 38 1.36 11.17 6.04
N ASP A 39 0.68 10.02 6.14
CA ASP A 39 1.30 8.69 6.17
C ASP A 39 1.61 8.11 4.76
N VAL A 40 1.29 8.85 3.69
CA VAL A 40 1.55 8.46 2.30
C VAL A 40 2.74 9.24 1.74
N ASN A 41 3.70 8.51 1.18
CA ASN A 41 4.80 9.12 0.43
C ASN A 41 4.37 9.37 -1.01
N TYR A 42 4.10 10.62 -1.35
CA TYR A 42 3.81 11.04 -2.71
C TYR A 42 5.09 11.13 -3.56
N GLY A 43 4.91 11.28 -4.85
CA GLY A 43 5.97 11.33 -5.85
C GLY A 43 6.08 10.05 -6.67
N PRO A 44 6.95 10.05 -7.68
CA PRO A 44 7.09 8.93 -8.60
C PRO A 44 7.38 7.62 -7.87
N VAL A 45 6.73 6.54 -8.30
CA VAL A 45 6.89 5.19 -7.75
C VAL A 45 7.55 4.27 -8.76
N THR A 46 8.37 3.33 -8.28
CA THR A 46 9.08 2.39 -9.14
C THR A 46 8.45 1.01 -9.04
N PHE A 47 8.14 0.42 -10.20
CA PHE A 47 7.66 -0.95 -10.33
C PHE A 47 8.61 -1.79 -11.17
N ILE A 48 8.60 -3.10 -10.96
CA ILE A 48 9.31 -4.06 -11.81
C ILE A 48 8.31 -4.61 -12.80
N VAL A 49 8.53 -4.37 -14.09
CA VAL A 49 7.68 -4.85 -15.18
C VAL A 49 7.69 -6.39 -15.19
N GLY A 50 6.52 -7.01 -15.32
CA GLY A 50 6.34 -8.47 -15.27
C GLY A 50 6.43 -9.11 -13.89
N ALA A 51 6.59 -8.31 -12.82
CA ALA A 51 6.69 -8.83 -11.45
C ALA A 51 5.33 -8.96 -10.73
N ASN A 52 4.23 -8.60 -11.35
CA ASN A 52 2.89 -8.53 -10.75
C ASN A 52 2.82 -7.59 -9.52
N PHE A 53 3.60 -6.52 -9.53
CA PHE A 53 3.56 -5.49 -8.49
C PHE A 53 2.39 -4.52 -8.68
N VAL A 54 1.86 -4.47 -9.88
CA VAL A 54 0.71 -3.65 -10.26
C VAL A 54 -0.38 -4.53 -10.89
N ILE A 55 -1.56 -3.98 -11.08
CA ILE A 55 -2.64 -4.68 -11.79
C ILE A 55 -2.22 -5.01 -13.22
N ARG A 56 -2.71 -6.14 -13.73
CA ARG A 56 -2.28 -6.70 -15.02
C ARG A 56 -2.39 -5.71 -16.17
N GLY A 57 -3.47 -4.94 -16.24
CA GLY A 57 -3.66 -3.97 -17.32
C GLY A 57 -2.65 -2.82 -17.30
N LEU A 58 -2.16 -2.42 -16.12
CA LEU A 58 -1.10 -1.42 -15.98
C LEU A 58 0.26 -2.01 -16.41
N ASP A 59 0.56 -3.23 -15.99
CA ASP A 59 1.79 -3.93 -16.37
C ASP A 59 1.89 -4.11 -17.89
N GLU A 60 0.81 -4.58 -18.53
CA GLU A 60 0.72 -4.70 -19.99
C GLU A 60 0.92 -3.34 -20.71
N ALA A 61 0.38 -2.25 -20.16
CA ALA A 61 0.56 -0.92 -20.74
C ALA A 61 2.02 -0.44 -20.69
N LEU A 62 2.72 -0.69 -19.57
CA LEU A 62 4.12 -0.31 -19.39
C LEU A 62 5.04 -0.98 -20.41
N HIS A 63 4.75 -2.20 -20.88
CA HIS A 63 5.51 -2.87 -21.93
C HIS A 63 5.53 -2.06 -23.23
N SER A 64 4.46 -1.33 -23.54
CA SER A 64 4.31 -0.55 -24.79
C SER A 64 4.75 0.91 -24.67
N MET A 65 5.18 1.36 -23.50
CA MET A 65 5.53 2.76 -23.25
C MET A 65 7.03 2.99 -23.29
N GLU A 66 7.43 4.23 -23.58
CA GLU A 66 8.82 4.72 -23.59
C GLU A 66 9.04 5.74 -22.46
N VAL A 67 10.31 6.00 -22.12
CA VAL A 67 10.67 7.02 -21.12
C VAL A 67 10.25 8.41 -21.61
N GLY A 68 9.60 9.17 -20.76
CA GLY A 68 9.02 10.49 -21.08
C GLY A 68 7.61 10.44 -21.68
N GLU A 69 7.11 9.26 -22.04
CA GLU A 69 5.76 9.13 -22.60
C GLU A 69 4.68 9.36 -21.54
N LYS A 70 3.64 10.11 -21.95
CA LYS A 70 2.40 10.28 -21.20
C LYS A 70 1.27 9.57 -21.93
N LYS A 71 0.49 8.80 -21.24
CA LYS A 71 -0.60 8.02 -21.83
C LYS A 71 -1.79 7.91 -20.89
N SER A 72 -2.99 8.06 -21.44
CA SER A 72 -4.21 7.69 -20.76
C SER A 72 -4.64 6.31 -21.23
N ILE A 73 -4.86 5.39 -20.28
CA ILE A 73 -5.27 4.02 -20.56
C ILE A 73 -6.52 3.67 -19.79
N GLU A 74 -7.34 2.80 -20.39
CA GLU A 74 -8.49 2.20 -19.73
C GLU A 74 -8.18 0.72 -19.42
N ILE A 75 -8.51 0.33 -18.20
CA ILE A 75 -8.25 -1.03 -17.72
C ILE A 75 -9.60 -1.65 -17.33
N SER A 76 -9.96 -2.72 -18.04
CA SER A 76 -11.18 -3.47 -17.76
C SER A 76 -11.09 -4.26 -16.45
N PRO A 77 -12.23 -4.62 -15.83
CA PRO A 77 -12.24 -5.32 -14.55
C PRO A 77 -11.43 -6.61 -14.54
N ASP A 78 -11.42 -7.38 -15.62
CA ASP A 78 -10.69 -8.64 -15.75
C ASP A 78 -9.16 -8.48 -15.70
N LYS A 79 -8.66 -7.29 -16.08
CA LYS A 79 -7.24 -6.91 -16.00
C LYS A 79 -6.90 -6.05 -14.78
N ALA A 80 -7.87 -5.83 -13.89
CA ALA A 80 -7.75 -5.02 -12.68
C ALA A 80 -8.12 -5.83 -11.43
N PHE A 81 -9.26 -5.51 -10.81
CA PHE A 81 -9.71 -6.11 -9.55
C PHE A 81 -10.78 -7.22 -9.74
N GLY A 82 -10.95 -7.70 -10.96
CA GLY A 82 -11.91 -8.73 -11.31
C GLY A 82 -13.36 -8.24 -11.41
N PRO A 83 -14.27 -9.13 -11.87
CA PRO A 83 -15.70 -8.86 -11.91
C PRO A 83 -16.28 -8.71 -10.50
N ARG A 84 -17.40 -8.02 -10.39
CA ARG A 84 -18.17 -8.00 -9.15
C ARG A 84 -19.05 -9.25 -9.10
N HIS A 85 -19.03 -9.95 -7.96
CA HIS A 85 -19.75 -11.18 -7.71
C HIS A 85 -20.96 -10.93 -6.81
N ASP A 86 -22.16 -11.18 -7.31
CA ASP A 86 -23.39 -10.95 -6.54
C ASP A 86 -23.51 -11.91 -5.34
N GLU A 87 -22.91 -13.10 -5.43
CA GLU A 87 -22.82 -14.07 -4.32
C GLU A 87 -21.97 -13.57 -3.15
N LEU A 88 -21.13 -12.56 -3.33
CA LEU A 88 -20.39 -11.88 -2.25
C LEU A 88 -21.22 -10.78 -1.57
N VAL A 89 -22.43 -10.51 -2.04
CA VAL A 89 -23.35 -9.60 -1.38
C VAL A 89 -24.28 -10.40 -0.47
N LYS A 90 -24.08 -10.29 0.85
CA LYS A 90 -24.76 -11.10 1.86
C LYS A 90 -25.72 -10.28 2.70
N LEU A 91 -26.78 -10.96 3.16
CA LEU A 91 -27.67 -10.43 4.19
C LEU A 91 -27.20 -10.95 5.55
N VAL A 92 -26.79 -10.04 6.43
CA VAL A 92 -26.30 -10.33 7.78
C VAL A 92 -27.35 -9.84 8.77
N PRO A 93 -27.74 -10.64 9.80
CA PRO A 93 -28.65 -10.17 10.84
C PRO A 93 -28.09 -8.94 11.58
N GLU A 94 -28.93 -7.92 11.78
CA GLU A 94 -28.51 -6.70 12.50
C GLU A 94 -28.06 -6.99 13.94
N SER A 95 -28.58 -8.07 14.55
CA SER A 95 -28.17 -8.52 15.89
C SER A 95 -26.67 -8.83 16.00
N GLN A 96 -26.00 -9.28 14.92
CA GLN A 96 -24.55 -9.54 14.95
C GLN A 96 -23.74 -8.26 15.14
N PHE A 97 -24.20 -7.12 14.62
CA PHE A 97 -23.56 -5.83 14.79
C PHE A 97 -23.82 -5.25 16.19
N LYS A 98 -25.00 -5.47 16.74
CA LYS A 98 -25.34 -5.05 18.11
C LYS A 98 -24.49 -5.76 19.16
N GLN A 99 -24.12 -7.03 18.92
CA GLN A 99 -23.21 -7.78 19.82
C GLN A 99 -21.79 -7.18 19.85
N GLN A 100 -21.41 -6.40 18.85
CA GLN A 100 -20.12 -5.71 18.73
C GLN A 100 -20.25 -4.21 19.09
N ASP A 101 -21.37 -3.81 19.69
CA ASP A 101 -21.69 -2.41 20.02
C ASP A 101 -21.61 -1.46 18.81
N MET A 102 -21.88 -2.00 17.61
CA MET A 102 -21.82 -1.28 16.35
C MET A 102 -23.21 -1.01 15.80
N LYS A 103 -23.48 0.25 15.47
CA LYS A 103 -24.69 0.66 14.73
C LYS A 103 -24.39 0.65 13.22
N PRO A 104 -24.93 -0.32 12.47
CA PRO A 104 -24.65 -0.40 11.03
C PRO A 104 -25.31 0.77 10.29
N SER A 105 -24.55 1.43 9.40
CA SER A 105 -25.04 2.50 8.53
C SER A 105 -24.58 2.29 7.10
N PRO A 106 -25.39 2.61 6.07
CA PRO A 106 -25.01 2.51 4.67
C PRO A 106 -23.70 3.25 4.39
N GLY A 107 -22.81 2.64 3.60
CA GLY A 107 -21.50 3.17 3.25
C GLY A 107 -20.39 2.82 4.23
N ALA A 108 -20.68 2.45 5.48
CA ALA A 108 -19.68 2.08 6.47
C ALA A 108 -18.99 0.76 6.12
N PHE A 109 -17.72 0.64 6.49
CA PHE A 109 -16.97 -0.62 6.43
C PHE A 109 -17.13 -1.39 7.73
N VAL A 110 -17.30 -2.69 7.62
CA VAL A 110 -17.48 -3.62 8.73
C VAL A 110 -16.64 -4.87 8.54
N ASN A 111 -16.28 -5.51 9.65
CA ASN A 111 -15.66 -6.83 9.63
C ASN A 111 -16.69 -7.87 10.10
N VAL A 112 -17.00 -8.81 9.27
CA VAL A 112 -17.88 -9.94 9.59
C VAL A 112 -17.09 -11.23 9.39
N ASN A 113 -16.92 -12.04 10.42
CA ASN A 113 -16.12 -13.26 10.41
C ASN A 113 -14.68 -13.03 9.83
N ASN A 114 -14.03 -11.94 10.25
CA ASN A 114 -12.71 -11.50 9.79
C ASN A 114 -12.63 -11.13 8.29
N ILE A 115 -13.77 -10.98 7.62
CA ILE A 115 -13.84 -10.50 6.24
C ILE A 115 -14.38 -9.08 6.25
N ARG A 116 -13.63 -8.16 5.64
CA ARG A 116 -14.04 -6.75 5.50
C ARG A 116 -15.09 -6.63 4.41
N GLY A 117 -16.21 -5.96 4.71
CA GLY A 117 -17.27 -5.65 3.76
C GLY A 117 -17.77 -4.23 3.91
N ARG A 118 -18.51 -3.73 2.92
CA ARG A 118 -19.16 -2.43 2.94
C ARG A 118 -20.66 -2.61 3.09
N ILE A 119 -21.28 -1.87 4.02
CA ILE A 119 -22.72 -1.88 4.18
C ILE A 119 -23.38 -1.17 2.99
N VAL A 120 -24.27 -1.88 2.30
CA VAL A 120 -25.05 -1.34 1.17
C VAL A 120 -26.36 -0.74 1.67
N SER A 121 -27.07 -1.48 2.54
CA SER A 121 -28.35 -1.02 3.10
C SER A 121 -28.65 -1.72 4.43
N VAL A 122 -29.50 -1.07 5.23
CA VAL A 122 -30.04 -1.61 6.50
C VAL A 122 -31.54 -1.53 6.43
N SER A 123 -32.24 -2.65 6.51
CA SER A 123 -33.69 -2.72 6.45
C SER A 123 -34.23 -4.00 7.08
N GLY A 124 -35.35 -3.89 7.81
CA GLY A 124 -36.08 -5.05 8.36
C GLY A 124 -35.24 -5.95 9.28
N GLY A 125 -34.36 -5.37 10.10
CA GLY A 125 -33.46 -6.14 10.99
C GLY A 125 -32.34 -6.90 10.26
N ARG A 126 -32.10 -6.61 8.97
CA ARG A 126 -31.05 -7.18 8.13
C ARG A 126 -30.17 -6.09 7.56
N VAL A 127 -28.88 -6.39 7.49
CA VAL A 127 -27.84 -5.54 6.91
C VAL A 127 -27.35 -6.20 5.62
N LYS A 128 -27.48 -5.54 4.48
CA LYS A 128 -26.91 -5.99 3.21
C LYS A 128 -25.46 -5.53 3.18
N VAL A 129 -24.52 -6.48 3.17
CA VAL A 129 -23.08 -6.24 3.15
C VAL A 129 -22.48 -6.76 1.87
N ASP A 130 -21.71 -5.92 1.20
CA ASP A 130 -20.94 -6.26 -0.01
C ASP A 130 -19.49 -6.55 0.40
N PHE A 131 -19.05 -7.79 0.16
CA PHE A 131 -17.70 -8.26 0.44
C PHE A 131 -16.79 -8.25 -0.78
N ASN A 132 -17.27 -7.75 -1.92
CA ASN A 132 -16.42 -7.53 -3.09
C ASN A 132 -15.32 -6.50 -2.81
N HIS A 133 -14.23 -6.58 -3.57
CA HIS A 133 -13.26 -5.49 -3.58
C HIS A 133 -13.97 -4.18 -4.00
N PRO A 134 -13.68 -3.01 -3.39
CA PRO A 134 -14.35 -1.74 -3.71
C PRO A 134 -14.29 -1.34 -5.19
N LEU A 135 -13.26 -1.81 -5.91
CA LEU A 135 -13.05 -1.56 -7.34
C LEU A 135 -13.44 -2.76 -8.24
N ALA A 136 -13.98 -3.85 -7.68
CA ALA A 136 -14.45 -4.98 -8.49
C ALA A 136 -15.60 -4.56 -9.41
N GLY A 137 -15.55 -5.02 -10.66
CA GLY A 137 -16.54 -4.69 -11.71
C GLY A 137 -16.40 -3.30 -12.29
N LYS A 138 -15.44 -2.48 -11.85
CA LYS A 138 -15.23 -1.12 -12.34
C LYS A 138 -14.15 -1.08 -13.40
N THR A 139 -14.40 -0.35 -14.48
CA THR A 139 -13.37 0.05 -15.44
C THR A 139 -12.56 1.19 -14.84
N LEU A 140 -11.25 1.07 -14.89
CA LEU A 140 -10.33 2.06 -14.35
C LEU A 140 -9.72 2.88 -15.47
N GLN A 141 -9.44 4.15 -15.20
CA GLN A 141 -8.70 5.04 -16.08
C GLN A 141 -7.44 5.49 -15.37
N TYR A 142 -6.30 5.27 -16.01
CA TYR A 142 -5.00 5.73 -15.55
C TYR A 142 -4.44 6.78 -16.49
N GLU A 143 -4.03 7.90 -15.95
CA GLU A 143 -3.16 8.88 -16.60
C GLU A 143 -1.75 8.61 -16.14
N LEU A 144 -0.88 8.12 -17.03
CA LEU A 144 0.46 7.64 -16.74
C LEU A 144 1.51 8.56 -17.35
N GLU A 145 2.61 8.77 -16.64
CA GLU A 145 3.84 9.36 -17.16
C GLU A 145 5.03 8.49 -16.74
N VAL A 146 5.80 8.01 -17.72
CA VAL A 146 7.03 7.27 -17.45
C VAL A 146 8.17 8.25 -17.22
N LYS A 147 8.67 8.32 -15.99
CA LYS A 147 9.74 9.25 -15.58
C LYS A 147 11.14 8.72 -15.92
N GLY A 148 11.33 7.41 -15.89
CA GLY A 148 12.64 6.81 -16.14
C GLY A 148 12.69 5.31 -15.91
N VAL A 149 13.87 4.75 -16.20
CA VAL A 149 14.21 3.35 -15.93
C VAL A 149 15.46 3.32 -15.06
N ILE A 150 15.42 2.63 -13.94
CA ILE A 150 16.56 2.43 -13.06
C ILE A 150 17.39 1.28 -13.61
N THR A 151 18.63 1.56 -13.98
CA THR A 151 19.55 0.57 -14.55
C THR A 151 20.63 0.11 -13.58
N ASP A 152 21.04 0.99 -12.68
CA ASP A 152 22.06 0.70 -11.68
C ASP A 152 21.54 -0.21 -10.57
N ARG A 153 22.46 -0.99 -10.00
CA ARG A 153 22.12 -2.01 -9.02
C ARG A 153 21.63 -1.44 -7.70
N ASP A 154 22.25 -0.38 -7.22
CA ASP A 154 21.92 0.23 -5.93
C ASP A 154 20.55 0.89 -5.99
N GLY A 155 20.24 1.57 -7.09
CA GLY A 155 18.93 2.09 -7.37
C GLY A 155 17.84 1.01 -7.39
N LYS A 156 18.11 -0.14 -8.03
CA LYS A 156 17.19 -1.28 -8.05
C LYS A 156 16.97 -1.88 -6.66
N LEU A 157 18.01 -2.02 -5.85
CA LEU A 157 17.91 -2.51 -4.48
C LEU A 157 17.05 -1.56 -3.63
N ASN A 158 17.31 -0.26 -3.70
CA ASN A 158 16.52 0.74 -3.00
C ASN A 158 15.05 0.74 -3.46
N ALA A 159 14.78 0.62 -4.75
CA ALA A 159 13.42 0.55 -5.29
C ALA A 159 12.63 -0.66 -4.73
N VAL A 160 13.27 -1.83 -4.60
CA VAL A 160 12.65 -3.00 -3.96
C VAL A 160 12.35 -2.72 -2.49
N LEU A 161 13.29 -2.14 -1.74
CA LEU A 161 13.05 -1.79 -0.35
C LEU A 161 11.92 -0.78 -0.19
N ASP A 162 11.92 0.29 -0.99
CA ASP A 162 10.88 1.32 -0.98
C ASP A 162 9.49 0.75 -1.26
N TYR A 163 9.39 -0.20 -2.20
CA TYR A 163 8.13 -0.86 -2.52
C TYR A 163 7.54 -1.63 -1.33
N PHE A 164 8.37 -2.40 -0.63
CA PHE A 164 7.91 -3.27 0.46
C PHE A 164 7.80 -2.58 1.82
N THR A 165 8.60 -1.54 2.08
CA THR A 165 8.70 -0.90 3.40
C THR A 165 8.25 0.56 3.43
N GLY A 166 7.84 1.08 2.27
CA GLY A 166 7.67 2.51 2.08
C GLY A 166 9.01 3.25 2.20
N LYS A 167 9.05 4.50 1.82
CA LYS A 167 10.27 5.34 1.93
C LYS A 167 10.57 5.75 3.38
N SER A 168 10.44 4.81 4.34
CA SER A 168 10.57 5.10 5.78
C SER A 168 12.01 5.36 6.23
N GLY A 169 13.00 4.95 5.43
CA GLY A 169 14.41 5.00 5.78
C GLY A 169 14.84 4.08 6.94
N LYS A 170 13.92 3.27 7.47
CA LYS A 170 14.20 2.32 8.57
C LYS A 170 14.79 1.01 8.10
N VAL A 171 14.63 0.69 6.81
CA VAL A 171 15.23 -0.44 6.14
C VAL A 171 16.09 0.12 5.02
N LYS A 172 17.37 -0.23 4.99
CA LYS A 172 18.35 0.36 4.08
C LYS A 172 19.24 -0.71 3.47
N VAL A 173 19.78 -0.42 2.30
CA VAL A 173 20.86 -1.21 1.71
C VAL A 173 22.13 -0.95 2.51
N GLY A 174 22.73 -2.01 3.04
CA GLY A 174 24.02 -1.98 3.71
C GLY A 174 25.16 -2.36 2.74
N LYS A 175 25.92 -3.41 3.08
CA LYS A 175 27.03 -3.87 2.24
C LYS A 175 26.54 -4.61 1.00
N VAL A 176 27.13 -4.30 -0.14
CA VAL A 176 26.81 -4.93 -1.43
C VAL A 176 28.07 -5.54 -2.03
N SER A 177 27.99 -6.80 -2.45
CA SER A 177 28.98 -7.49 -3.26
C SER A 177 28.31 -8.20 -4.43
N ASP A 178 29.05 -8.77 -5.37
CA ASP A 178 28.49 -9.38 -6.58
C ASP A 178 27.39 -10.40 -6.31
N ASN A 179 27.54 -11.21 -5.27
CA ASN A 179 26.63 -12.32 -4.97
C ASN A 179 25.84 -12.13 -3.66
N GLU A 180 26.13 -11.09 -2.88
CA GLU A 180 25.54 -10.89 -1.57
C GLU A 180 25.12 -9.43 -1.36
N VAL A 181 23.98 -9.25 -0.71
CA VAL A 181 23.53 -7.95 -0.22
C VAL A 181 23.15 -8.08 1.24
N GLU A 182 23.57 -7.09 2.03
CA GLU A 182 23.16 -6.89 3.40
C GLU A 182 22.09 -5.81 3.46
N ILE A 183 20.99 -6.08 4.17
CA ILE A 183 19.92 -5.14 4.41
C ILE A 183 19.87 -4.83 5.88
N GLU A 184 20.19 -3.59 6.21
CA GLU A 184 20.11 -3.07 7.56
C GLU A 184 18.68 -2.79 7.94
N THR A 185 18.24 -3.27 9.11
CA THR A 185 16.92 -2.99 9.65
C THR A 185 17.04 -2.28 11.00
N GLY A 186 16.41 -1.11 11.12
CA GLY A 186 16.28 -0.37 12.38
C GLY A 186 14.93 -0.64 13.09
N VAL A 187 14.16 -1.60 12.60
CA VAL A 187 12.86 -2.02 13.13
C VAL A 187 12.69 -3.52 12.98
N ASP A 188 11.82 -4.11 13.79
CA ASP A 188 11.45 -5.51 13.60
C ASP A 188 10.69 -5.69 12.27
N VAL A 189 11.28 -6.48 11.37
CA VAL A 189 10.70 -6.82 10.07
C VAL A 189 10.26 -8.27 10.12
N GLN A 190 8.96 -8.51 9.94
CA GLN A 190 8.39 -9.85 9.94
C GLN A 190 9.10 -10.77 8.94
N ARG A 191 9.34 -12.03 9.33
CA ARG A 191 10.04 -13.02 8.51
C ARG A 191 9.46 -13.14 7.09
N ARG A 192 8.13 -13.16 6.96
CA ARG A 192 7.46 -13.24 5.65
C ARG A 192 7.82 -12.07 4.72
N LEU A 193 7.94 -10.87 5.27
CA LEU A 193 8.34 -9.70 4.50
C LEU A 193 9.82 -9.78 4.09
N LYS A 194 10.70 -10.23 4.99
CA LYS A 194 12.12 -10.52 4.67
C LYS A 194 12.23 -11.52 3.51
N GLU A 195 11.44 -12.59 3.53
CA GLU A 195 11.40 -13.61 2.47
C GLU A 195 10.92 -13.05 1.12
N LEU A 196 9.90 -12.19 1.11
CA LEU A 196 9.41 -11.52 -0.11
C LEU A 196 10.47 -10.59 -0.70
N ILE A 197 11.11 -9.75 0.12
CA ILE A 197 12.19 -8.86 -0.29
C ILE A 197 13.36 -9.69 -0.87
N ALA A 198 13.82 -10.72 -0.15
CA ALA A 198 14.93 -11.56 -0.58
C ALA A 198 14.63 -12.27 -1.91
N THR A 199 13.43 -12.83 -2.06
CA THR A 199 13.00 -13.50 -3.30
C THR A 199 12.97 -12.52 -4.47
N THR A 200 12.46 -11.31 -4.25
CA THR A 200 12.40 -10.26 -5.27
C THR A 200 13.80 -9.83 -5.71
N ILE A 201 14.69 -9.55 -4.74
CA ILE A 201 16.09 -9.18 -5.02
C ILE A 201 16.79 -10.30 -5.78
N SER A 202 16.68 -11.55 -5.33
CA SER A 202 17.31 -12.70 -5.99
C SER A 202 16.82 -12.89 -7.41
N LYS A 203 15.51 -12.80 -7.62
CA LYS A 203 14.90 -13.03 -8.95
C LYS A 203 15.22 -11.94 -9.95
N TRP A 204 15.13 -10.66 -9.54
CA TRP A 204 15.15 -9.55 -10.49
C TRP A 204 16.48 -8.78 -10.52
N ILE A 205 17.34 -8.94 -9.51
CA ILE A 205 18.66 -8.31 -9.45
C ILE A 205 19.79 -9.33 -9.56
N GLY A 206 19.48 -10.62 -9.36
CA GLY A 206 20.46 -11.72 -9.55
C GLY A 206 21.38 -11.94 -8.34
N VAL A 207 21.00 -11.46 -7.16
CA VAL A 207 21.75 -11.67 -5.91
C VAL A 207 21.50 -13.08 -5.35
N LYS A 208 22.53 -13.80 -4.98
CA LYS A 208 22.43 -15.19 -4.45
C LYS A 208 22.10 -15.23 -2.96
N THR A 209 22.60 -14.25 -2.20
CA THR A 209 22.44 -14.22 -0.75
C THR A 209 21.96 -12.84 -0.31
N VAL A 210 20.84 -12.80 0.43
CA VAL A 210 20.33 -11.59 1.07
C VAL A 210 20.38 -11.79 2.58
N LYS A 211 21.14 -10.96 3.27
CA LYS A 211 21.25 -10.94 4.72
C LYS A 211 20.42 -9.79 5.29
N PHE A 212 19.73 -10.04 6.38
CA PHE A 212 19.07 -8.99 7.16
C PHE A 212 19.82 -8.84 8.48
N VAL A 213 20.24 -7.61 8.78
CA VAL A 213 21.02 -7.27 9.97
C VAL A 213 20.27 -6.22 10.77
N ASP A 214 19.94 -6.55 12.00
CA ASP A 214 19.31 -5.60 12.92
C ASP A 214 20.39 -4.64 13.45
N VAL A 215 20.19 -3.34 13.19
CA VAL A 215 21.13 -2.29 13.57
C VAL A 215 20.48 -1.40 14.62
N PHE A 216 21.08 -1.41 15.81
CA PHE A 216 20.65 -0.56 16.93
C PHE A 216 21.62 0.63 17.06
N ARG A 217 21.15 1.84 16.77
CA ARG A 217 21.93 3.05 16.94
C ARG A 217 21.59 3.71 18.27
N HIS A 218 22.61 4.07 19.04
CA HIS A 218 22.43 4.64 20.38
C HIS A 218 21.54 5.90 20.39
N GLU A 219 21.62 6.72 19.37
CA GLU A 219 20.79 7.91 19.22
C GLU A 219 19.29 7.59 19.03
N GLU A 220 19.00 6.52 18.30
CA GLU A 220 17.62 6.07 18.05
C GLU A 220 17.01 5.41 19.31
N LEU A 221 17.81 4.72 20.10
CA LEU A 221 17.40 4.13 21.38
C LEU A 221 17.02 5.21 22.40
N ARG A 222 17.80 6.28 22.51
CA ARG A 222 17.48 7.41 23.40
C ARG A 222 16.18 8.14 23.02
N GLN A 223 15.89 8.30 21.74
CA GLN A 223 14.65 8.93 21.28
C GLN A 223 13.43 8.04 21.57
N GLY A 224 13.59 6.72 21.55
CA GLY A 224 12.57 5.76 21.95
C GLY A 224 12.22 5.85 23.45
N GLU A 225 13.24 5.98 24.31
CA GLU A 225 13.07 6.13 25.75
C GLU A 225 12.35 7.46 26.09
N GLN A 226 12.76 8.57 25.49
CA GLN A 226 12.12 9.87 25.69
C GLN A 226 10.65 9.88 25.26
N LYS A 227 10.29 9.24 24.14
CA LYS A 227 8.90 9.13 23.68
C LYS A 227 8.04 8.27 24.61
N GLN A 228 8.62 7.24 25.24
CA GLN A 228 7.92 6.41 26.22
C GLN A 228 7.71 7.17 27.54
N GLU A 229 8.68 7.93 28.00
CA GLU A 229 8.56 8.77 29.20
C GLU A 229 7.55 9.90 29.00
N ASP A 230 7.55 10.58 27.86
CA ASP A 230 6.59 11.63 27.53
C ASP A 230 5.16 11.06 27.38
N GLY A 231 5.01 9.86 26.79
CA GLY A 231 3.74 9.15 26.68
C GLY A 231 3.16 8.78 28.06
N GLN A 232 3.98 8.22 28.94
CA GLN A 232 3.56 7.89 30.32
C GLN A 232 3.25 9.13 31.17
N ALA A 233 4.00 10.22 30.97
CA ALA A 233 3.74 11.50 31.63
C ALA A 233 2.42 12.16 31.17
N ALA A 234 2.05 11.97 29.91
CA ALA A 234 0.78 12.45 29.35
C ALA A 234 -0.42 11.64 29.89
N GLU A 235 -0.30 10.31 29.96
CA GLU A 235 -1.33 9.45 30.53
C GLU A 235 -1.55 9.67 32.04
N SER A 236 -0.47 9.88 32.80
CA SER A 236 -0.57 10.19 34.23
C SER A 236 -1.24 11.54 34.51
N LYS A 237 -1.06 12.53 33.64
CA LYS A 237 -1.75 13.84 33.74
C LYS A 237 -3.21 13.78 33.31
N ALA A 238 -3.58 12.90 32.39
CA ALA A 238 -4.97 12.69 31.98
C ALA A 238 -5.77 11.93 33.03
N GLY A 239 -5.18 10.92 33.70
CA GLY A 239 -5.82 10.15 34.78
C GLY A 239 -6.01 10.95 36.08
N GLY A 240 -5.21 12.00 36.33
CA GLY A 240 -5.32 12.83 37.54
C GLY A 240 -6.43 13.87 37.53
N LYS A 241 -7.12 14.11 36.43
CA LYS A 241 -8.24 15.07 36.30
C LYS A 241 -9.64 14.43 36.51
N ALA A 242 -9.74 13.10 36.56
CA ALA A 242 -11.04 12.40 36.69
C ALA A 242 -11.46 12.06 38.12
N VAL A 243 -10.72 12.51 39.15
CA VAL A 243 -11.03 12.21 40.58
C VAL A 243 -11.19 13.50 41.42
N LYS A 244 -11.78 14.56 40.87
CA LYS A 244 -12.27 15.71 41.64
C LYS A 244 -13.51 16.33 40.97
N SER A 245 -14.66 15.72 41.16
CA SER A 245 -16.00 16.36 41.18
C SER A 245 -17.01 15.40 41.77
#